data_ef64ac4c1d5821a0b90763ac259b04bd
#
_entry.id   ef64ac4c1d5821a0b90763ac259b04bd
#
_cell.length_a   1.000
_cell.length_b   1.000
_cell.length_c   1.000
_cell.angle_alpha   90.00
_cell.angle_beta   90.00
_cell.angle_gamma   90.00
#
_symmetry.space_group_name_H-M   'P 1'
#
loop_
_entity.id
_entity.type
_entity.pdbx_description
1 polymer ?
#
loop_
_entity_poly.entity_id
_entity_poly.type
_entity_poly.pdbx_seq_one_letter_code
_entity_poly.pdbx_strand_id
1 'polypeptide(L)'
;MDQHYQAAWAAMTAPGAPFAWSVIDVRGVPTRAYDAAPPNMAVLWAASAAHADSDYLVYEDERMSYAEAHRRVTAMAAHLSGHGIGHGDRVAIAMRNYPEWVLAYWATVSLGAAVVGMNAWWTTAEMKFGLTDCGAGALVCDAERLERVESLLEGLRGAGPLHVVAVRAEGDLPDDAVHWEDAIARASGLPAPDDVVIAPEDDVCIFYTSGTTGRPKGAVLTHRGAVSNLLNLAFWQTMADVAQAGAVAAGEPPPGSDKVFGEGEPGSVLAVPLFHVTGCNCCLHPITAVGGKLVLMHRWDAERALELIERERTTTFTGVPTMARELINSPDFATRDTSSLQHLGGGGAAVQPDLVHKIEERLEGRPSTGYGLTEVNGVITINSAHFFLAKPESVGPPLPIMEARIVGDDGTDQPTGDPGRLWVRGGNVFRGYLNQPEANAEILVDGWFDTGDIGYLDEDGFLFLVDRAKDMVLRGGENIYSAEVEAAIYEHPAIAEAAVFAVPDERLGERVGVAIVLLSGESMTADELRAHTAALIASFKVPEDVWFLDDPLPRNANGKFVKRELRDMLVGTTVD
;
A
#
# COMPACT_ATOMS: atom_id res chain seq x y z
N MET A 1 -14.26 -8.00 -20.43
CA MET A 1 -13.15 -8.93 -20.03
C MET A 1 -12.99 -9.97 -21.11
N ASP A 2 -11.75 -10.28 -21.54
CA ASP A 2 -11.44 -11.31 -22.54
C ASP A 2 -12.01 -12.69 -22.14
N GLN A 3 -12.40 -13.53 -23.14
CA GLN A 3 -13.03 -14.83 -22.91
C GLN A 3 -12.17 -15.79 -22.07
N HIS A 4 -10.84 -15.76 -22.24
CA HIS A 4 -9.92 -16.62 -21.48
C HIS A 4 -9.82 -16.22 -20.03
N TYR A 5 -9.85 -14.92 -19.73
CA TYR A 5 -9.90 -14.42 -18.36
C TYR A 5 -11.25 -14.69 -17.68
N GLN A 6 -12.37 -14.56 -18.42
CA GLN A 6 -13.68 -14.92 -17.89
C GLN A 6 -13.74 -16.41 -17.55
N ALA A 7 -13.21 -17.27 -18.43
CA ALA A 7 -13.14 -18.70 -18.21
C ALA A 7 -12.23 -19.06 -17.03
N ALA A 8 -11.05 -18.42 -16.93
CA ALA A 8 -10.13 -18.60 -15.81
C ALA A 8 -10.76 -18.15 -14.48
N TRP A 9 -11.39 -16.97 -14.47
CA TRP A 9 -12.11 -16.45 -13.31
C TRP A 9 -13.18 -17.44 -12.82
N ALA A 10 -14.06 -17.87 -13.73
CA ALA A 10 -15.12 -18.81 -13.42
C ALA A 10 -14.58 -20.16 -12.91
N ALA A 11 -13.53 -20.69 -13.55
CA ALA A 11 -12.93 -21.96 -13.17
C ALA A 11 -12.28 -21.88 -11.78
N MET A 12 -11.57 -20.79 -11.47
CA MET A 12 -10.83 -20.62 -10.20
C MET A 12 -11.73 -20.30 -9.02
N THR A 13 -12.92 -19.72 -9.26
CA THR A 13 -13.90 -19.38 -8.21
C THR A 13 -15.05 -20.37 -8.12
N ALA A 14 -15.07 -21.43 -8.94
CA ALA A 14 -16.07 -22.49 -8.86
C ALA A 14 -16.05 -23.20 -7.50
N PRO A 15 -17.19 -23.78 -7.05
CA PRO A 15 -17.22 -24.55 -5.80
C PRO A 15 -16.14 -25.64 -5.76
N GLY A 16 -15.30 -25.62 -4.71
CA GLY A 16 -14.18 -26.54 -4.53
C GLY A 16 -12.89 -26.18 -5.29
N ALA A 17 -12.89 -25.09 -6.06
CA ALA A 17 -11.66 -24.54 -6.68
C ALA A 17 -10.79 -23.82 -5.65
N PRO A 18 -9.50 -23.56 -5.96
CA PRO A 18 -8.56 -22.95 -5.01
C PRO A 18 -8.99 -21.60 -4.44
N PHE A 19 -9.77 -20.82 -5.20
CA PHE A 19 -10.28 -19.51 -4.80
C PHE A 19 -11.81 -19.49 -4.72
N ALA A 20 -12.44 -20.66 -4.49
CA ALA A 20 -13.85 -20.71 -4.14
C ALA A 20 -14.13 -19.89 -2.89
N TRP A 21 -15.29 -19.25 -2.85
CA TRP A 21 -15.69 -18.42 -1.73
C TRP A 21 -17.14 -18.68 -1.34
N SER A 22 -17.46 -18.41 -0.09
CA SER A 22 -18.81 -18.46 0.44
C SER A 22 -19.12 -17.21 1.25
N VAL A 23 -20.39 -17.02 1.59
CA VAL A 23 -20.83 -15.96 2.48
C VAL A 23 -20.82 -16.51 3.90
N ILE A 24 -20.07 -15.87 4.77
CA ILE A 24 -19.98 -16.19 6.20
C ILE A 24 -20.41 -15.00 7.04
N ASP A 25 -20.76 -15.23 8.30
CA ASP A 25 -20.97 -14.15 9.25
C ASP A 25 -19.62 -13.64 9.78
N VAL A 26 -19.35 -12.36 9.57
CA VAL A 26 -18.20 -11.65 10.14
C VAL A 26 -18.73 -10.51 11.01
N ARG A 27 -18.68 -10.67 12.32
CA ARG A 27 -19.15 -9.67 13.28
C ARG A 27 -20.60 -9.20 13.04
N GLY A 28 -21.49 -10.14 12.68
CA GLY A 28 -22.89 -9.86 12.38
C GLY A 28 -23.17 -9.39 10.95
N VAL A 29 -22.15 -9.37 10.07
CA VAL A 29 -22.28 -8.94 8.68
C VAL A 29 -22.08 -10.13 7.73
N PRO A 30 -23.03 -10.43 6.82
CA PRO A 30 -22.83 -11.39 5.74
C PRO A 30 -21.69 -10.93 4.82
N THR A 31 -20.58 -11.68 4.77
CA THR A 31 -19.35 -11.26 4.11
C THR A 31 -18.80 -12.39 3.24
N ARG A 32 -18.38 -12.07 2.02
CA ARG A 32 -17.66 -13.02 1.16
C ARG A 32 -16.27 -13.29 1.72
N ALA A 33 -15.91 -14.58 1.82
CA ALA A 33 -14.60 -15.03 2.25
C ALA A 33 -14.17 -16.28 1.47
N TYR A 34 -12.88 -16.44 1.22
CA TYR A 34 -12.35 -17.64 0.57
C TYR A 34 -12.49 -18.87 1.46
N ASP A 35 -13.00 -19.98 0.90
CA ASP A 35 -13.28 -21.21 1.64
C ASP A 35 -12.01 -21.90 2.15
N ALA A 36 -10.92 -21.82 1.38
CA ALA A 36 -9.63 -22.44 1.69
C ALA A 36 -8.63 -21.47 2.37
N ALA A 37 -9.11 -20.34 2.90
CA ALA A 37 -8.23 -19.35 3.55
C ALA A 37 -7.55 -19.92 4.80
N PRO A 38 -6.21 -19.77 4.97
CA PRO A 38 -5.56 -20.02 6.25
C PRO A 38 -6.24 -19.19 7.36
N PRO A 39 -6.33 -19.69 8.60
CA PRO A 39 -7.04 -18.98 9.66
C PRO A 39 -6.37 -17.67 10.07
N ASN A 40 -5.06 -17.55 9.94
CA ASN A 40 -4.29 -16.39 10.39
C ASN A 40 -2.92 -16.30 9.71
N MET A 41 -2.23 -15.17 9.90
CA MET A 41 -0.92 -14.90 9.32
C MET A 41 0.23 -15.69 9.98
N ALA A 42 0.05 -16.17 11.22
CA ALA A 42 1.05 -17.02 11.86
C ALA A 42 1.19 -18.37 11.14
N VAL A 43 0.10 -18.90 10.58
CA VAL A 43 0.13 -20.12 9.74
C VAL A 43 0.94 -19.87 8.46
N LEU A 44 0.82 -18.69 7.85
CA LEU A 44 1.64 -18.31 6.69
C LEU A 44 3.13 -18.30 7.06
N TRP A 45 3.49 -17.65 8.18
CA TRP A 45 4.86 -17.60 8.65
C TRP A 45 5.40 -19.02 8.92
N ALA A 46 4.65 -19.86 9.63
CA ALA A 46 5.05 -21.23 9.90
C ALA A 46 5.28 -22.04 8.61
N ALA A 47 4.42 -21.87 7.61
CA ALA A 47 4.54 -22.56 6.31
C ALA A 47 5.82 -22.14 5.55
N SER A 48 6.28 -20.90 5.72
CA SER A 48 7.50 -20.40 5.05
C SER A 48 8.79 -21.14 5.49
N ALA A 49 8.76 -21.89 6.58
CA ALA A 49 9.85 -22.77 6.99
C ALA A 49 10.22 -23.84 5.94
N ALA A 50 9.31 -24.14 5.01
CA ALA A 50 9.59 -25.02 3.87
C ALA A 50 10.69 -24.47 2.92
N HIS A 51 10.96 -23.17 2.99
CA HIS A 51 11.96 -22.47 2.17
C HIS A 51 13.28 -22.20 2.91
N ALA A 52 13.61 -23.02 3.91
CA ALA A 52 14.70 -22.82 4.88
C ALA A 52 16.03 -22.35 4.26
N ASP A 53 16.43 -22.95 3.15
CA ASP A 53 17.71 -22.68 2.49
C ASP A 53 17.70 -21.51 1.51
N SER A 54 16.51 -20.93 1.22
CA SER A 54 16.36 -19.79 0.31
C SER A 54 16.70 -18.48 1.03
N ASP A 55 17.24 -17.53 0.27
CA ASP A 55 17.39 -16.15 0.74
C ASP A 55 16.04 -15.53 1.02
N TYR A 56 15.87 -14.89 2.16
CA TYR A 56 14.66 -14.17 2.54
C TYR A 56 14.84 -12.66 2.54
N LEU A 57 15.78 -12.17 3.34
CA LEU A 57 16.01 -10.73 3.49
C LEU A 57 17.40 -10.37 2.98
N VAL A 58 17.44 -9.35 2.14
CA VAL A 58 18.68 -8.74 1.65
C VAL A 58 18.64 -7.26 1.98
N TYR A 59 19.63 -6.75 2.68
CA TYR A 59 19.79 -5.36 3.02
C TYR A 59 21.24 -4.95 2.90
N GLU A 60 21.59 -4.08 1.98
CA GLU A 60 22.95 -3.74 1.61
C GLU A 60 23.80 -5.01 1.33
N ASP A 61 24.79 -5.29 2.16
CA ASP A 61 25.63 -6.51 2.07
C ASP A 61 25.16 -7.63 3.02
N GLU A 62 24.10 -7.36 3.82
CA GLU A 62 23.52 -8.36 4.72
C GLU A 62 22.59 -9.28 3.95
N ARG A 63 22.71 -10.58 4.21
CA ARG A 63 21.85 -11.60 3.58
C ARG A 63 21.41 -12.59 4.65
N MET A 64 20.12 -12.88 4.67
CA MET A 64 19.51 -13.76 5.66
C MET A 64 18.63 -14.80 4.99
N SER A 65 18.85 -16.09 5.27
CA SER A 65 17.96 -17.16 4.81
C SER A 65 16.68 -17.23 5.63
N TYR A 66 15.67 -17.94 5.13
CA TYR A 66 14.46 -18.24 5.90
C TYR A 66 14.78 -18.98 7.20
N ALA A 67 15.71 -19.95 7.18
CA ALA A 67 16.12 -20.67 8.40
C ALA A 67 16.68 -19.74 9.48
N GLU A 68 17.53 -18.79 9.10
CA GLU A 68 18.06 -17.78 10.02
C GLU A 68 16.95 -16.87 10.54
N ALA A 69 16.07 -16.40 9.65
CA ALA A 69 14.94 -15.56 10.02
C ALA A 69 14.01 -16.26 11.02
N HIS A 70 13.68 -17.54 10.79
CA HIS A 70 12.88 -18.34 11.73
C HIS A 70 13.54 -18.46 13.11
N ARG A 71 14.86 -18.69 13.17
CA ARG A 71 15.59 -18.72 14.45
C ARG A 71 15.49 -17.39 15.21
N ARG A 72 15.72 -16.28 14.51
CA ARG A 72 15.68 -14.93 15.11
C ARG A 72 14.27 -14.54 15.51
N VAL A 73 13.27 -14.85 14.70
CA VAL A 73 11.84 -14.63 15.01
C VAL A 73 11.44 -15.41 16.26
N THR A 74 11.82 -16.69 16.37
CA THR A 74 11.54 -17.52 17.55
C THR A 74 12.19 -16.92 18.80
N ALA A 75 13.44 -16.49 18.71
CA ALA A 75 14.14 -15.86 19.85
C ALA A 75 13.47 -14.54 20.24
N MET A 76 13.10 -13.68 19.29
CA MET A 76 12.43 -12.42 19.59
C MET A 76 11.02 -12.66 20.17
N ALA A 77 10.26 -13.64 19.67
CA ALA A 77 8.97 -14.01 20.25
C ALA A 77 9.12 -14.50 21.69
N ALA A 78 10.11 -15.35 21.97
CA ALA A 78 10.42 -15.79 23.34
C ALA A 78 10.83 -14.61 24.25
N HIS A 79 11.64 -13.67 23.72
CA HIS A 79 12.02 -12.46 24.43
C HIS A 79 10.82 -11.60 24.81
N LEU A 80 9.96 -11.27 23.83
CA LEU A 80 8.76 -10.45 24.03
C LEU A 80 7.79 -11.13 25.00
N SER A 81 7.58 -12.44 24.87
CA SER A 81 6.73 -13.22 25.79
C SER A 81 7.28 -13.21 27.22
N GLY A 82 8.60 -13.32 27.38
CA GLY A 82 9.27 -13.18 28.69
C GLY A 82 9.07 -11.82 29.35
N HIS A 83 8.69 -10.79 28.59
CA HIS A 83 8.34 -9.45 29.06
C HIS A 83 6.82 -9.20 29.10
N GLY A 84 6.02 -10.27 29.04
CA GLY A 84 4.58 -10.24 29.22
C GLY A 84 3.79 -9.91 27.97
N ILE A 85 4.40 -9.93 26.77
CA ILE A 85 3.68 -9.74 25.50
C ILE A 85 3.09 -11.07 25.05
N GLY A 86 1.80 -11.09 24.77
CA GLY A 86 1.07 -12.26 24.32
C GLY A 86 -0.15 -11.91 23.47
N HIS A 87 -1.07 -12.87 23.35
CA HIS A 87 -2.30 -12.73 22.55
C HIS A 87 -3.11 -11.50 22.96
N GLY A 88 -3.44 -10.67 21.96
CA GLY A 88 -4.23 -9.43 22.14
C GLY A 88 -3.43 -8.21 22.58
N ASP A 89 -2.14 -8.37 22.93
CA ASP A 89 -1.26 -7.23 23.22
C ASP A 89 -0.82 -6.52 21.91
N ARG A 90 -0.09 -5.43 22.07
CA ARG A 90 0.39 -4.62 20.94
C ARG A 90 1.88 -4.36 21.06
N VAL A 91 2.58 -4.50 19.92
CA VAL A 91 4.00 -4.17 19.79
C VAL A 91 4.16 -3.07 18.75
N ALA A 92 4.63 -1.91 19.18
CA ALA A 92 4.94 -0.80 18.28
C ALA A 92 6.30 -1.05 17.59
N ILE A 93 6.34 -0.92 16.26
CA ILE A 93 7.56 -0.99 15.46
C ILE A 93 7.81 0.36 14.82
N ALA A 94 8.86 1.04 15.24
CA ALA A 94 9.20 2.40 14.82
C ALA A 94 10.62 2.43 14.23
N MET A 95 10.75 2.12 12.94
CA MET A 95 12.03 2.14 12.23
C MET A 95 11.83 2.19 10.71
N ARG A 96 12.92 2.41 10.00
CA ARG A 96 12.97 2.32 8.53
C ARG A 96 12.88 0.87 8.06
N ASN A 97 13.01 0.65 6.75
CA ASN A 97 13.03 -0.69 6.17
C ASN A 97 14.32 -1.43 6.51
N TYR A 98 14.36 -2.05 7.67
CA TYR A 98 15.44 -2.92 8.12
C TYR A 98 14.96 -4.37 8.20
N PRO A 99 15.86 -5.36 8.10
CA PRO A 99 15.53 -6.77 8.37
C PRO A 99 14.82 -6.97 9.71
N GLU A 100 15.24 -6.24 10.73
CA GLU A 100 14.70 -6.32 12.09
C GLU A 100 13.22 -5.92 12.15
N TRP A 101 12.74 -5.04 11.25
CA TRP A 101 11.31 -4.72 11.13
C TRP A 101 10.50 -5.98 10.79
N VAL A 102 10.97 -6.74 9.81
CA VAL A 102 10.32 -7.97 9.33
C VAL A 102 10.36 -9.05 10.43
N LEU A 103 11.48 -9.19 11.10
CA LEU A 103 11.63 -10.16 12.19
C LEU A 103 10.74 -9.82 13.40
N ALA A 104 10.67 -8.53 13.79
CA ALA A 104 9.78 -8.07 14.85
C ALA A 104 8.30 -8.26 14.50
N TYR A 105 7.94 -8.02 13.23
CA TYR A 105 6.60 -8.27 12.70
C TYR A 105 6.19 -9.73 12.91
N TRP A 106 7.00 -10.68 12.39
CA TRP A 106 6.65 -12.09 12.49
C TRP A 106 6.72 -12.64 13.93
N ALA A 107 7.62 -12.11 14.75
CA ALA A 107 7.68 -12.45 16.18
C ALA A 107 6.39 -12.03 16.91
N THR A 108 5.91 -10.82 16.66
CA THR A 108 4.67 -10.28 17.22
C THR A 108 3.46 -11.09 16.76
N VAL A 109 3.35 -11.33 15.45
CA VAL A 109 2.25 -12.11 14.84
C VAL A 109 2.21 -13.53 15.39
N SER A 110 3.37 -14.16 15.61
CA SER A 110 3.46 -15.53 16.18
C SER A 110 2.96 -15.61 17.62
N LEU A 111 2.97 -14.51 18.37
CA LEU A 111 2.42 -14.42 19.72
C LEU A 111 0.92 -14.12 19.76
N GLY A 112 0.26 -13.93 18.59
CA GLY A 112 -1.12 -13.44 18.53
C GLY A 112 -1.26 -11.99 19.01
N ALA A 113 -0.18 -11.24 19.05
CA ALA A 113 -0.17 -9.81 19.35
C ALA A 113 -0.29 -9.02 18.04
N ALA A 114 -0.82 -7.79 18.14
CA ALA A 114 -0.96 -6.90 17.00
C ALA A 114 0.28 -6.02 16.81
N VAL A 115 0.78 -5.95 15.58
CA VAL A 115 1.84 -5.02 15.21
C VAL A 115 1.26 -3.61 15.07
N VAL A 116 1.88 -2.62 15.69
CA VAL A 116 1.57 -1.21 15.44
C VAL A 116 2.68 -0.60 14.60
N GLY A 117 2.43 -0.45 13.30
CA GLY A 117 3.37 0.16 12.38
C GLY A 117 3.41 1.68 12.56
N MET A 118 4.47 2.17 13.19
CA MET A 118 4.65 3.61 13.42
C MET A 118 5.40 4.25 12.27
N ASN A 119 4.92 5.40 11.81
CA ASN A 119 5.57 6.12 10.73
C ASN A 119 6.96 6.59 11.19
N ALA A 120 8.00 6.12 10.49
CA ALA A 120 9.40 6.42 10.81
C ALA A 120 9.80 7.90 10.65
N TRP A 121 8.97 8.72 10.02
CA TRP A 121 9.19 10.17 9.90
C TRP A 121 8.49 10.98 10.99
N TRP A 122 7.68 10.35 11.83
CA TRP A 122 6.98 11.06 12.89
C TRP A 122 7.94 11.82 13.82
N THR A 123 7.50 13.01 14.18
CA THR A 123 8.14 13.84 15.21
C THR A 123 7.95 13.21 16.60
N THR A 124 8.69 13.70 17.60
CA THR A 124 8.53 13.30 19.00
C THR A 124 7.07 13.41 19.48
N ALA A 125 6.36 14.49 19.10
CA ALA A 125 4.97 14.71 19.49
C ALA A 125 4.01 13.69 18.87
N GLU A 126 4.21 13.36 17.58
CA GLU A 126 3.41 12.36 16.88
C GLU A 126 3.71 10.95 17.40
N MET A 127 4.97 10.62 17.69
CA MET A 127 5.34 9.34 18.32
C MET A 127 4.71 9.20 19.70
N LYS A 128 4.72 10.27 20.51
CA LYS A 128 4.03 10.29 21.80
C LYS A 128 2.54 9.99 21.65
N PHE A 129 1.90 10.66 20.67
CA PHE A 129 0.49 10.42 20.37
C PHE A 129 0.25 8.96 20.00
N GLY A 130 0.99 8.41 19.02
CA GLY A 130 0.80 7.05 18.54
C GLY A 130 1.01 5.99 19.63
N LEU A 131 2.07 6.11 20.45
CA LEU A 131 2.36 5.19 21.56
C LEU A 131 1.28 5.26 22.64
N THR A 132 0.78 6.46 22.95
CA THR A 132 -0.31 6.63 23.94
C THR A 132 -1.62 6.08 23.41
N ASP A 133 -1.97 6.37 22.16
CA ASP A 133 -3.23 5.95 21.54
C ASP A 133 -3.31 4.43 21.37
N CYS A 134 -2.21 3.81 20.92
CA CYS A 134 -2.19 2.36 20.73
C CYS A 134 -2.02 1.56 22.03
N GLY A 135 -1.44 2.13 23.07
CA GLY A 135 -1.19 1.44 24.33
C GLY A 135 -0.29 0.21 24.17
N ALA A 136 0.77 0.32 23.37
CA ALA A 136 1.69 -0.78 23.11
C ALA A 136 2.44 -1.20 24.39
N GLY A 137 2.55 -2.52 24.64
CA GLY A 137 3.33 -3.09 25.75
C GLY A 137 4.83 -3.18 25.43
N ALA A 138 5.20 -3.13 24.15
CA ALA A 138 6.60 -3.06 23.72
C ALA A 138 6.78 -2.09 22.56
N LEU A 139 7.98 -1.49 22.48
CA LEU A 139 8.47 -0.66 21.39
C LEU A 139 9.76 -1.25 20.84
N VAL A 140 9.77 -1.61 19.57
CA VAL A 140 10.97 -2.00 18.82
C VAL A 140 11.31 -0.84 17.89
N CYS A 141 12.44 -0.16 18.11
CA CYS A 141 12.78 1.05 17.35
C CYS A 141 14.25 1.13 17.01
N ASP A 142 14.58 1.79 15.90
CA ASP A 142 15.97 2.10 15.56
C ASP A 142 16.52 3.27 16.37
N ALA A 143 17.83 3.49 16.29
CA ALA A 143 18.55 4.51 17.06
C ALA A 143 17.91 5.90 16.91
N GLU A 144 17.58 6.33 15.67
CA GLU A 144 17.01 7.65 15.41
C GLU A 144 15.63 7.84 16.06
N ARG A 145 14.81 6.77 16.11
CA ARG A 145 13.48 6.82 16.75
C ARG A 145 13.60 6.68 18.24
N LEU A 146 14.60 5.93 18.73
CA LEU A 146 14.91 5.89 20.16
C LEU A 146 15.23 7.29 20.71
N GLU A 147 16.11 8.04 20.05
CA GLU A 147 16.44 9.44 20.42
C GLU A 147 15.19 10.33 20.50
N ARG A 148 14.22 10.15 19.58
CA ARG A 148 12.97 10.92 19.59
C ARG A 148 12.06 10.60 20.76
N VAL A 149 12.07 9.38 21.29
CA VAL A 149 11.18 8.95 22.37
C VAL A 149 11.85 8.88 23.72
N GLU A 150 13.16 8.95 23.83
CA GLU A 150 13.92 8.79 25.07
C GLU A 150 13.37 9.68 26.19
N SER A 151 13.17 10.98 25.92
CA SER A 151 12.62 11.93 26.89
C SER A 151 11.16 11.65 27.29
N LEU A 152 10.47 10.76 26.58
CA LEU A 152 9.08 10.40 26.82
C LEU A 152 8.93 9.09 27.60
N LEU A 153 9.98 8.26 27.67
CA LEU A 153 9.91 6.88 28.18
C LEU A 153 9.41 6.82 29.64
N GLU A 154 9.90 7.70 30.52
CA GLU A 154 9.45 7.77 31.91
C GLU A 154 7.94 8.02 31.98
N GLY A 155 7.43 9.01 31.24
CA GLY A 155 6.00 9.34 31.20
C GLY A 155 5.14 8.24 30.59
N LEU A 156 5.62 7.58 29.53
CA LEU A 156 4.91 6.47 28.88
C LEU A 156 4.83 5.24 29.81
N ARG A 157 5.92 4.90 30.49
CA ARG A 157 5.97 3.80 31.48
C ARG A 157 5.12 4.09 32.72
N GLY A 158 4.93 5.35 33.07
CA GLY A 158 4.00 5.76 34.13
C GLY A 158 2.53 5.50 33.79
N ALA A 159 2.18 5.38 32.52
CA ALA A 159 0.84 5.04 32.05
C ALA A 159 0.61 3.53 31.90
N GLY A 160 1.68 2.72 31.76
CA GLY A 160 1.64 1.26 31.61
C GLY A 160 3.02 0.68 31.28
N PRO A 161 3.19 -0.64 31.39
CA PRO A 161 4.46 -1.27 31.06
C PRO A 161 4.81 -1.04 29.59
N LEU A 162 6.03 -0.57 29.33
CA LEU A 162 6.58 -0.41 27.98
C LEU A 162 8.01 -0.95 27.94
N HIS A 163 8.18 -2.14 27.37
CA HIS A 163 9.49 -2.72 27.12
C HIS A 163 10.07 -2.16 25.83
N VAL A 164 11.35 -1.76 25.82
CA VAL A 164 12.02 -1.13 24.66
C VAL A 164 13.15 -2.01 24.14
N VAL A 165 13.11 -2.30 22.83
CA VAL A 165 14.17 -3.01 22.11
C VAL A 165 14.75 -2.07 21.07
N ALA A 166 16.05 -1.75 21.22
CA ALA A 166 16.76 -0.82 20.35
C ALA A 166 17.48 -1.56 19.21
N VAL A 167 17.15 -1.20 17.99
CA VAL A 167 17.70 -1.78 16.76
C VAL A 167 18.80 -0.86 16.23
N ARG A 168 19.97 -1.45 15.91
CA ARG A 168 21.11 -0.72 15.31
C ARG A 168 21.52 0.53 16.11
N ALA A 169 21.29 0.52 17.43
CA ALA A 169 21.75 1.57 18.33
C ALA A 169 23.14 1.23 18.86
N GLU A 170 23.97 2.25 19.03
CA GLU A 170 25.31 2.11 19.58
C GLU A 170 25.38 2.75 20.98
N GLY A 171 26.30 2.27 21.83
CA GLY A 171 26.55 2.83 23.15
C GLY A 171 25.51 2.43 24.22
N ASP A 172 25.42 3.24 25.27
CA ASP A 172 24.53 2.99 26.40
C ASP A 172 23.07 3.31 26.02
N LEU A 173 22.16 2.48 26.45
CA LEU A 173 20.72 2.65 26.24
C LEU A 173 20.05 3.28 27.47
N PRO A 174 18.88 3.92 27.29
CA PRO A 174 18.03 4.31 28.42
C PRO A 174 17.72 3.14 29.35
N ASP A 175 17.46 3.40 30.63
CA ASP A 175 17.12 2.39 31.61
C ASP A 175 15.98 1.48 31.10
N ASP A 176 16.11 0.18 31.37
CA ASP A 176 15.14 -0.86 30.94
C ASP A 176 14.97 -1.03 29.41
N ALA A 177 15.84 -0.44 28.58
CA ALA A 177 15.95 -0.79 27.16
C ALA A 177 17.02 -1.86 26.92
N VAL A 178 16.89 -2.62 25.85
CA VAL A 178 17.83 -3.67 25.47
C VAL A 178 18.22 -3.57 24.01
N HIS A 179 19.48 -3.81 23.68
CA HIS A 179 19.90 -3.94 22.29
C HIS A 179 19.26 -5.16 21.62
N TRP A 180 18.87 -5.03 20.35
CA TRP A 180 18.26 -6.10 19.58
C TRP A 180 19.07 -7.41 19.62
N GLU A 181 20.39 -7.33 19.39
CA GLU A 181 21.24 -8.53 19.36
C GLU A 181 21.38 -9.17 20.76
N ASP A 182 21.36 -8.39 21.83
CA ASP A 182 21.34 -8.89 23.20
C ASP A 182 20.02 -9.60 23.52
N ALA A 183 18.90 -9.04 23.06
CA ALA A 183 17.58 -9.65 23.21
C ALA A 183 17.53 -11.03 22.51
N ILE A 184 18.01 -11.09 21.26
CA ILE A 184 18.13 -12.34 20.48
C ILE A 184 19.08 -13.33 21.18
N ALA A 185 20.27 -12.89 21.62
CA ALA A 185 21.27 -13.76 22.24
C ALA A 185 20.75 -14.38 23.55
N ARG A 186 20.10 -13.57 24.43
CA ARG A 186 19.53 -14.03 25.70
C ARG A 186 18.38 -15.02 25.53
N ALA A 187 17.60 -14.89 24.45
CA ALA A 187 16.46 -15.77 24.16
C ALA A 187 16.80 -16.91 23.20
N SER A 188 18.03 -16.99 22.70
CA SER A 188 18.44 -18.03 21.76
C SER A 188 18.31 -19.44 22.39
N GLY A 189 17.60 -20.32 21.67
CA GLY A 189 17.31 -21.68 22.14
C GLY A 189 16.15 -21.80 23.13
N LEU A 190 15.54 -20.69 23.54
CA LEU A 190 14.28 -20.72 24.28
C LEU A 190 13.12 -21.00 23.31
N PRO A 191 12.14 -21.83 23.69
CA PRO A 191 10.94 -22.01 22.87
C PRO A 191 10.10 -20.73 22.91
N ALA A 192 9.55 -20.34 21.76
CA ALA A 192 8.42 -19.43 21.76
C ALA A 192 7.15 -20.15 22.25
N PRO A 193 6.15 -19.44 22.77
CA PRO A 193 4.85 -20.05 23.07
C PRO A 193 4.28 -20.73 21.82
N ASP A 194 3.87 -21.99 21.94
CA ASP A 194 3.39 -22.85 20.86
C ASP A 194 1.89 -23.17 20.96
N ASP A 195 1.23 -22.76 22.05
CA ASP A 195 -0.18 -22.98 22.35
C ASP A 195 -1.08 -21.76 22.08
N VAL A 196 -0.57 -20.78 21.33
CA VAL A 196 -1.32 -19.55 21.05
C VAL A 196 -2.43 -19.82 20.03
N VAL A 197 -3.66 -19.66 20.46
CA VAL A 197 -4.83 -19.76 19.57
C VAL A 197 -5.14 -18.38 19.00
N ILE A 198 -4.97 -18.23 17.69
CA ILE A 198 -5.19 -16.97 16.95
C ILE A 198 -6.41 -17.13 16.06
N ALA A 199 -7.47 -16.37 16.34
CA ALA A 199 -8.69 -16.36 15.55
C ALA A 199 -8.55 -15.48 14.29
N PRO A 200 -9.30 -15.75 13.22
CA PRO A 200 -9.29 -14.89 12.03
C PRO A 200 -9.65 -13.42 12.30
N GLU A 201 -10.48 -13.16 13.31
CA GLU A 201 -10.94 -11.81 13.67
C GLU A 201 -10.02 -11.09 14.65
N ASP A 202 -8.94 -11.73 15.13
CA ASP A 202 -7.97 -11.08 15.99
C ASP A 202 -7.19 -10.03 15.19
N ASP A 203 -6.70 -9.01 15.90
CA ASP A 203 -5.93 -7.93 15.31
C ASP A 203 -4.54 -8.41 14.90
N VAL A 204 -4.16 -8.17 13.65
CA VAL A 204 -2.80 -8.47 13.18
C VAL A 204 -1.93 -7.23 13.11
N CYS A 205 -2.52 -6.12 12.63
CA CYS A 205 -1.81 -4.86 12.46
C CYS A 205 -2.69 -3.67 12.79
N ILE A 206 -2.05 -2.59 13.24
CA ILE A 206 -2.63 -1.25 13.33
C ILE A 206 -1.72 -0.32 12.55
N PHE A 207 -2.22 0.21 11.42
CA PHE A 207 -1.49 1.19 10.63
C PHE A 207 -2.15 2.56 10.72
N TYR A 208 -1.37 3.57 11.04
CA TYR A 208 -1.86 4.93 11.14
C TYR A 208 -1.95 5.61 9.77
N THR A 209 -3.15 6.10 9.46
CA THR A 209 -3.43 6.88 8.24
C THR A 209 -3.47 8.37 8.56
N SER A 210 -3.10 9.21 7.58
CA SER A 210 -3.26 10.66 7.70
C SER A 210 -4.74 11.01 7.66
N GLY A 211 -5.36 11.19 8.82
CA GLY A 211 -6.77 11.58 8.92
C GLY A 211 -7.04 12.98 8.37
N THR A 212 -8.26 13.22 7.90
CA THR A 212 -8.74 14.54 7.44
C THR A 212 -8.79 15.58 8.57
N THR A 213 -8.80 15.14 9.82
CA THR A 213 -8.94 15.98 11.03
C THR A 213 -7.60 16.43 11.64
N GLY A 214 -6.47 16.20 10.97
CA GLY A 214 -5.15 16.63 11.40
C GLY A 214 -4.41 15.68 12.36
N ARG A 215 -5.07 14.69 12.98
CA ARG A 215 -4.42 13.64 13.75
C ARG A 215 -4.52 12.29 13.02
N PRO A 216 -3.44 11.48 13.00
CA PRO A 216 -3.48 10.14 12.42
C PRO A 216 -4.52 9.26 13.11
N LYS A 217 -5.19 8.39 12.32
CA LYS A 217 -6.14 7.39 12.83
C LYS A 217 -5.54 5.99 12.65
N GLY A 218 -5.52 5.18 13.70
CA GLY A 218 -5.03 3.81 13.64
C GLY A 218 -6.09 2.88 13.03
N ALA A 219 -5.89 2.45 11.78
CA ALA A 219 -6.75 1.45 11.13
C ALA A 219 -6.41 0.06 11.68
N VAL A 220 -7.39 -0.62 12.28
CA VAL A 220 -7.22 -1.93 12.91
C VAL A 220 -7.50 -3.03 11.89
N LEU A 221 -6.48 -3.75 11.49
CA LEU A 221 -6.51 -4.83 10.51
C LEU A 221 -6.56 -6.18 11.21
N THR A 222 -7.40 -7.10 10.70
CA THR A 222 -7.54 -8.45 11.25
C THR A 222 -6.71 -9.47 10.47
N HIS A 223 -6.44 -10.62 11.07
CA HIS A 223 -5.81 -11.75 10.40
C HIS A 223 -6.61 -12.18 9.17
N ARG A 224 -7.94 -12.25 9.25
CA ARG A 224 -8.81 -12.51 8.10
C ARG A 224 -8.55 -11.51 6.98
N GLY A 225 -8.51 -10.22 7.29
CA GLY A 225 -8.30 -9.17 6.30
C GLY A 225 -6.97 -9.30 5.58
N ALA A 226 -5.88 -9.54 6.33
CA ALA A 226 -4.55 -9.72 5.77
C ALA A 226 -4.43 -10.98 4.88
N VAL A 227 -5.00 -12.11 5.33
CA VAL A 227 -5.08 -13.36 4.53
C VAL A 227 -5.93 -13.16 3.28
N SER A 228 -7.08 -12.49 3.40
CA SER A 228 -7.95 -12.18 2.26
C SER A 228 -7.24 -11.34 1.21
N ASN A 229 -6.49 -10.32 1.62
CA ASN A 229 -5.68 -9.52 0.72
C ASN A 229 -4.60 -10.34 0.01
N LEU A 230 -3.89 -11.19 0.74
CA LEU A 230 -2.89 -12.10 0.17
C LEU A 230 -3.51 -13.01 -0.90
N LEU A 231 -4.67 -13.60 -0.63
CA LEU A 231 -5.36 -14.47 -1.58
C LEU A 231 -5.91 -13.69 -2.77
N ASN A 232 -6.34 -12.44 -2.60
CA ASN A 232 -6.73 -11.56 -3.69
C ASN A 232 -5.56 -11.30 -4.67
N LEU A 233 -4.37 -11.03 -4.15
CA LEU A 233 -3.16 -10.85 -4.96
C LEU A 233 -2.77 -12.15 -5.67
N ALA A 234 -2.80 -13.28 -4.96
CA ALA A 234 -2.51 -14.60 -5.53
C ALA A 234 -3.54 -15.00 -6.60
N PHE A 235 -4.84 -14.74 -6.37
CA PHE A 235 -5.90 -14.99 -7.34
C PHE A 235 -5.62 -14.27 -8.66
N TRP A 236 -5.34 -12.97 -8.61
CA TRP A 236 -5.12 -12.18 -9.81
C TRP A 236 -3.93 -12.70 -10.64
N GLN A 237 -2.81 -12.99 -9.97
CA GLN A 237 -1.63 -13.54 -10.64
C GLN A 237 -1.91 -14.91 -11.27
N THR A 238 -2.49 -15.83 -10.51
CA THR A 238 -2.80 -17.17 -10.99
C THR A 238 -3.84 -17.14 -12.13
N MET A 239 -4.83 -16.24 -12.04
CA MET A 239 -5.84 -16.06 -13.09
C MET A 239 -5.19 -15.62 -14.40
N ALA A 240 -4.24 -14.71 -14.36
CA ALA A 240 -3.51 -14.28 -15.55
C ALA A 240 -2.74 -15.43 -16.21
N ASP A 241 -2.07 -16.26 -15.42
CA ASP A 241 -1.33 -17.42 -15.90
C ASP A 241 -2.26 -18.51 -16.49
N VAL A 242 -3.38 -18.79 -15.85
CA VAL A 242 -4.41 -19.75 -16.34
C VAL A 242 -5.05 -19.26 -17.65
N ALA A 243 -5.36 -17.97 -17.73
CA ALA A 243 -5.91 -17.38 -18.96
C ALA A 243 -4.93 -17.46 -20.14
N GLN A 244 -3.66 -17.16 -19.90
CA GLN A 244 -2.60 -17.29 -20.88
C GLN A 244 -2.42 -18.72 -21.37
N ALA A 245 -2.38 -19.69 -20.43
CA ALA A 245 -2.31 -21.11 -20.77
C ALA A 245 -3.53 -21.58 -21.58
N GLY A 246 -4.73 -21.09 -21.26
CA GLY A 246 -5.96 -21.36 -22.00
C GLY A 246 -5.91 -20.87 -23.45
N ALA A 247 -5.43 -19.65 -23.68
CA ALA A 247 -5.28 -19.09 -25.02
C ALA A 247 -4.27 -19.89 -25.87
N VAL A 248 -3.10 -20.20 -25.31
CA VAL A 248 -2.09 -21.04 -25.97
C VAL A 248 -2.66 -22.42 -26.34
N ALA A 249 -3.41 -23.06 -25.43
CA ALA A 249 -4.06 -24.35 -25.69
C ALA A 249 -5.11 -24.26 -26.81
N ALA A 250 -5.76 -23.11 -26.99
CA ALA A 250 -6.70 -22.84 -28.08
C ALA A 250 -6.02 -22.50 -29.41
N GLY A 251 -4.68 -22.39 -29.45
CA GLY A 251 -3.92 -21.96 -30.62
C GLY A 251 -4.05 -20.45 -30.92
N GLU A 252 -4.45 -19.68 -29.93
CA GLU A 252 -4.57 -18.22 -29.99
C GLU A 252 -3.31 -17.57 -29.39
N PRO A 253 -2.92 -16.36 -29.83
CA PRO A 253 -1.86 -15.65 -29.16
C PRO A 253 -2.25 -15.38 -27.70
N PRO A 254 -1.30 -15.52 -26.76
CA PRO A 254 -1.59 -15.23 -25.36
C PRO A 254 -2.02 -13.76 -25.21
N PRO A 255 -3.06 -13.49 -24.43
CA PRO A 255 -3.47 -12.12 -24.17
C PRO A 255 -2.35 -11.37 -23.45
N GLY A 256 -1.85 -10.30 -24.06
CA GLY A 256 -0.73 -9.51 -23.58
C GLY A 256 0.60 -9.86 -24.24
N SER A 257 1.68 -9.87 -23.50
CA SER A 257 3.04 -10.12 -24.01
C SER A 257 3.24 -11.58 -24.43
N ASP A 258 3.98 -11.83 -25.51
CA ASP A 258 4.48 -13.16 -25.93
C ASP A 258 5.49 -13.76 -24.92
N LYS A 259 5.93 -13.00 -23.93
CA LYS A 259 6.84 -13.46 -22.87
C LYS A 259 6.12 -14.40 -21.91
N VAL A 260 6.71 -15.57 -21.73
CA VAL A 260 6.35 -16.49 -20.63
C VAL A 260 6.99 -15.92 -19.36
N PHE A 261 6.17 -15.43 -18.44
CA PHE A 261 6.59 -14.99 -17.12
C PHE A 261 6.55 -16.19 -16.16
N GLY A 262 7.48 -16.24 -15.21
CA GLY A 262 7.52 -17.28 -14.18
C GLY A 262 8.83 -18.09 -14.13
N GLU A 263 9.78 -17.84 -15.00
CA GLU A 263 11.13 -18.38 -14.85
C GLU A 263 11.96 -17.44 -13.98
N GLY A 264 12.47 -17.92 -12.87
CA GLY A 264 13.30 -17.19 -11.92
C GLY A 264 12.83 -17.34 -10.47
N GLU A 265 13.72 -17.10 -9.53
CA GLU A 265 13.38 -17.08 -8.12
C GLU A 265 12.56 -15.82 -7.80
N PRO A 266 11.41 -15.95 -7.13
CA PRO A 266 10.61 -14.79 -6.76
C PRO A 266 11.44 -13.80 -5.93
N GLY A 267 11.41 -12.52 -6.31
CA GLY A 267 12.13 -11.49 -5.60
C GLY A 267 11.52 -10.11 -5.83
N SER A 268 11.56 -9.26 -4.82
CA SER A 268 11.04 -7.90 -4.92
C SER A 268 11.97 -6.89 -4.25
N VAL A 269 12.22 -5.77 -4.93
CA VAL A 269 12.83 -4.60 -4.29
C VAL A 269 11.74 -3.85 -3.53
N LEU A 270 11.95 -3.66 -2.22
CA LEU A 270 11.04 -2.95 -1.34
C LEU A 270 11.55 -1.54 -1.03
N ALA A 271 11.02 -0.56 -1.72
CA ALA A 271 11.29 0.87 -1.52
C ALA A 271 10.21 1.58 -0.69
N VAL A 272 8.97 1.05 -0.72
CA VAL A 272 7.86 1.59 0.08
C VAL A 272 7.97 1.17 1.55
N PRO A 273 7.50 2.00 2.51
CA PRO A 273 7.68 1.71 3.93
C PRO A 273 6.92 0.46 4.40
N LEU A 274 7.57 -0.35 5.24
CA LEU A 274 6.97 -1.53 5.90
C LEU A 274 5.87 -1.17 6.91
N PHE A 275 5.91 0.02 7.52
CA PHE A 275 4.84 0.51 8.40
C PHE A 275 3.59 0.99 7.63
N HIS A 276 3.52 0.71 6.32
CA HIS A 276 2.38 1.00 5.46
C HIS A 276 1.86 -0.28 4.82
N VAL A 277 0.55 -0.36 4.59
CA VAL A 277 -0.12 -1.53 4.02
C VAL A 277 0.48 -1.99 2.70
N THR A 278 0.95 -1.08 1.85
CA THR A 278 1.60 -1.43 0.58
C THR A 278 2.89 -2.22 0.82
N GLY A 279 3.78 -1.74 1.71
CA GLY A 279 5.03 -2.43 2.02
C GLY A 279 4.81 -3.75 2.76
N CYS A 280 3.94 -3.76 3.76
CA CYS A 280 3.68 -4.94 4.57
C CYS A 280 2.75 -5.94 3.84
N ASN A 281 1.51 -5.52 3.54
CA ASN A 281 0.48 -6.47 3.09
C ASN A 281 0.58 -6.80 1.59
N CYS A 282 1.10 -5.87 0.76
CA CYS A 282 1.18 -6.08 -0.69
C CYS A 282 2.59 -6.48 -1.18
N CYS A 283 3.65 -6.33 -0.35
CA CYS A 283 5.00 -6.77 -0.71
C CYS A 283 5.52 -7.87 0.20
N LEU A 284 5.62 -7.63 1.53
CA LEU A 284 6.18 -8.60 2.48
C LEU A 284 5.38 -9.90 2.51
N HIS A 285 4.05 -9.85 2.66
CA HIS A 285 3.22 -11.05 2.78
C HIS A 285 3.30 -11.94 1.52
N PRO A 286 3.12 -11.41 0.27
CA PRO A 286 3.20 -12.23 -0.94
C PRO A 286 4.58 -12.88 -1.13
N ILE A 287 5.66 -12.14 -0.91
CA ILE A 287 7.02 -12.66 -1.03
C ILE A 287 7.26 -13.78 -0.01
N THR A 288 6.82 -13.60 1.24
CA THR A 288 6.93 -14.65 2.26
C THR A 288 6.13 -15.90 1.88
N ALA A 289 4.95 -15.73 1.30
CA ALA A 289 4.08 -16.85 0.91
C ALA A 289 4.67 -17.75 -0.17
N VAL A 290 5.46 -17.20 -1.07
CA VAL A 290 6.09 -17.93 -2.19
C VAL A 290 7.54 -18.33 -1.93
N GLY A 291 8.08 -18.06 -0.74
CA GLY A 291 9.48 -18.36 -0.41
C GLY A 291 10.48 -17.46 -1.15
N GLY A 292 10.03 -16.28 -1.55
CA GLY A 292 10.81 -15.35 -2.33
C GLY A 292 11.72 -14.44 -1.49
N LYS A 293 12.55 -13.67 -2.19
CA LYS A 293 13.55 -12.78 -1.62
C LYS A 293 13.06 -11.34 -1.57
N LEU A 294 13.14 -10.70 -0.41
CA LEU A 294 12.82 -9.29 -0.20
C LEU A 294 14.11 -8.47 -0.09
N VAL A 295 14.34 -7.59 -1.05
CA VAL A 295 15.50 -6.69 -1.10
C VAL A 295 15.10 -5.33 -0.55
N LEU A 296 15.56 -5.00 0.64
CA LEU A 296 15.13 -3.83 1.39
C LEU A 296 15.95 -2.59 0.99
N MET A 297 15.26 -1.47 0.77
CA MET A 297 15.88 -0.16 0.58
C MET A 297 15.58 0.75 1.78
N HIS A 298 16.61 1.37 2.34
CA HIS A 298 16.47 2.34 3.43
C HIS A 298 15.79 3.64 2.97
N ARG A 299 16.16 4.10 1.78
CA ARG A 299 15.59 5.29 1.11
C ARG A 299 15.39 4.97 -0.36
N TRP A 300 14.39 5.60 -0.95
CA TRP A 300 14.18 5.53 -2.38
C TRP A 300 15.30 6.25 -3.13
N ASP A 301 15.83 5.58 -4.13
CA ASP A 301 16.79 6.06 -5.11
C ASP A 301 16.66 5.18 -6.37
N ALA A 302 16.35 5.78 -7.52
CA ALA A 302 16.03 5.03 -8.74
C ALA A 302 17.26 4.29 -9.30
N GLU A 303 18.45 4.89 -9.25
CA GLU A 303 19.69 4.28 -9.73
C GLU A 303 20.09 3.10 -8.84
N ARG A 304 19.97 3.27 -7.52
CA ARG A 304 20.18 2.18 -6.56
C ARG A 304 19.16 1.05 -6.72
N ALA A 305 17.90 1.37 -7.01
CA ALA A 305 16.87 0.35 -7.26
C ALA A 305 17.21 -0.48 -8.52
N LEU A 306 17.67 0.17 -9.59
CA LEU A 306 18.11 -0.53 -10.82
C LEU A 306 19.32 -1.42 -10.55
N GLU A 307 20.30 -0.95 -9.78
CA GLU A 307 21.45 -1.77 -9.36
C GLU A 307 21.00 -3.01 -8.57
N LEU A 308 20.06 -2.85 -7.64
CA LEU A 308 19.52 -3.95 -6.85
C LEU A 308 18.71 -4.94 -7.69
N ILE A 309 17.92 -4.45 -8.67
CA ILE A 309 17.19 -5.30 -9.61
C ILE A 309 18.17 -6.18 -10.39
N GLU A 310 19.23 -5.59 -10.96
CA GLU A 310 20.27 -6.31 -11.72
C GLU A 310 21.01 -7.32 -10.83
N ARG A 311 21.54 -6.85 -9.67
CA ARG A 311 22.36 -7.65 -8.76
C ARG A 311 21.60 -8.85 -8.18
N GLU A 312 20.36 -8.60 -7.75
CA GLU A 312 19.54 -9.59 -7.07
C GLU A 312 18.56 -10.31 -8.00
N ARG A 313 18.52 -9.93 -9.28
CA ARG A 313 17.63 -10.50 -10.31
C ARG A 313 16.18 -10.58 -9.84
N THR A 314 15.69 -9.48 -9.24
CA THR A 314 14.32 -9.43 -8.72
C THR A 314 13.30 -9.45 -9.86
N THR A 315 12.17 -10.12 -9.62
CA THR A 315 11.11 -10.30 -10.62
C THR A 315 10.02 -9.24 -10.54
N THR A 316 9.93 -8.54 -9.41
CA THR A 316 8.86 -7.59 -9.14
C THR A 316 9.40 -6.31 -8.52
N PHE A 317 8.88 -5.18 -8.97
CA PHE A 317 8.99 -3.90 -8.29
C PHE A 317 7.59 -3.36 -8.01
N THR A 318 7.29 -3.10 -6.74
CA THR A 318 6.03 -2.50 -6.31
C THR A 318 6.31 -1.19 -5.59
N GLY A 319 5.79 -0.09 -6.13
CA GLY A 319 5.99 1.25 -5.59
C GLY A 319 4.79 2.16 -5.81
N VAL A 320 5.00 3.46 -5.63
CA VAL A 320 4.05 4.48 -6.10
C VAL A 320 4.37 4.83 -7.56
N PRO A 321 3.40 5.36 -8.33
CA PRO A 321 3.59 5.64 -9.77
C PRO A 321 4.80 6.52 -10.09
N THR A 322 5.13 7.46 -9.19
CA THR A 322 6.32 8.32 -9.35
C THR A 322 7.62 7.54 -9.27
N MET A 323 7.74 6.53 -8.39
CA MET A 323 8.91 5.65 -8.33
C MET A 323 9.07 4.86 -9.63
N ALA A 324 7.98 4.31 -10.18
CA ALA A 324 8.01 3.62 -11.47
C ALA A 324 8.43 4.57 -12.60
N ARG A 325 7.93 5.81 -12.61
CA ARG A 325 8.31 6.84 -13.58
C ARG A 325 9.78 7.23 -13.48
N GLU A 326 10.29 7.44 -12.28
CA GLU A 326 11.69 7.77 -12.03
C GLU A 326 12.60 6.61 -12.45
N LEU A 327 12.22 5.36 -12.15
CA LEU A 327 12.95 4.16 -12.53
C LEU A 327 13.14 4.08 -14.07
N ILE A 328 12.03 4.13 -14.82
CA ILE A 328 12.09 3.99 -16.30
C ILE A 328 12.71 5.21 -16.99
N ASN A 329 12.71 6.39 -16.38
CA ASN A 329 13.33 7.59 -16.93
C ASN A 329 14.80 7.76 -16.50
N SER A 330 15.30 6.94 -15.58
CA SER A 330 16.72 6.98 -15.19
C SER A 330 17.62 6.68 -16.40
N PRO A 331 18.72 7.41 -16.58
CA PRO A 331 19.74 7.08 -17.59
C PRO A 331 20.29 5.66 -17.47
N ASP A 332 20.36 5.14 -16.24
CA ASP A 332 20.87 3.80 -15.93
C ASP A 332 19.94 2.69 -16.42
N PHE A 333 18.66 2.96 -16.66
CA PHE A 333 17.70 1.97 -17.12
C PHE A 333 18.13 1.30 -18.45
N ALA A 334 18.74 2.05 -19.34
CA ALA A 334 19.21 1.54 -20.63
C ALA A 334 20.52 0.73 -20.55
N THR A 335 21.25 0.83 -19.43
CA THR A 335 22.59 0.25 -19.25
C THR A 335 22.62 -0.93 -18.28
N ARG A 336 21.62 -1.04 -17.40
CA ARG A 336 21.46 -2.13 -16.42
C ARG A 336 20.69 -3.30 -17.00
N ASP A 337 21.00 -4.51 -16.57
CA ASP A 337 20.21 -5.71 -16.89
C ASP A 337 18.94 -5.78 -16.04
N THR A 338 17.84 -5.31 -16.61
CA THR A 338 16.50 -5.39 -16.01
C THR A 338 15.68 -6.57 -16.55
N SER A 339 16.28 -7.52 -17.26
CA SER A 339 15.59 -8.64 -17.94
C SER A 339 14.87 -9.60 -16.96
N SER A 340 15.26 -9.60 -15.68
CA SER A 340 14.57 -10.39 -14.65
C SER A 340 13.23 -9.77 -14.21
N LEU A 341 13.03 -8.46 -14.43
CA LEU A 341 11.85 -7.75 -13.96
C LEU A 341 10.62 -8.08 -14.82
N GLN A 342 9.65 -8.75 -14.24
CA GLN A 342 8.42 -9.21 -14.91
C GLN A 342 7.25 -8.26 -14.66
N HIS A 343 7.21 -7.64 -13.48
CA HIS A 343 6.16 -6.75 -13.06
C HIS A 343 6.74 -5.44 -12.54
N LEU A 344 6.29 -4.34 -13.12
CA LEU A 344 6.56 -2.98 -12.63
C LEU A 344 5.24 -2.26 -12.44
N GLY A 345 4.97 -1.86 -11.23
CA GLY A 345 3.72 -1.18 -10.93
C GLY A 345 3.57 -0.89 -9.45
N GLY A 346 2.33 -0.84 -9.03
CA GLY A 346 1.99 -0.59 -7.64
C GLY A 346 0.65 0.11 -7.51
N GLY A 347 0.54 0.92 -6.48
CA GLY A 347 -0.70 1.60 -6.17
C GLY A 347 -0.48 2.78 -5.26
N GLY A 348 -1.58 3.22 -4.65
CA GLY A 348 -1.52 4.31 -3.70
C GLY A 348 -1.70 5.70 -4.29
N ALA A 349 -1.58 5.86 -5.61
CA ALA A 349 -1.93 7.06 -6.37
C ALA A 349 -2.41 6.65 -7.77
N ALA A 350 -3.06 7.55 -8.49
CA ALA A 350 -3.47 7.31 -9.88
C ALA A 350 -2.24 7.11 -10.77
N VAL A 351 -2.28 6.07 -11.60
CA VAL A 351 -1.28 5.83 -12.63
C VAL A 351 -1.70 6.55 -13.89
N GLN A 352 -0.83 7.39 -14.42
CA GLN A 352 -1.14 8.12 -15.64
C GLN A 352 -1.05 7.18 -16.86
N PRO A 353 -1.95 7.29 -17.86
CA PRO A 353 -1.99 6.41 -19.04
C PRO A 353 -0.67 6.36 -19.82
N ASP A 354 0.07 7.48 -19.93
CA ASP A 354 1.36 7.54 -20.57
C ASP A 354 2.40 6.62 -19.91
N LEU A 355 2.36 6.50 -18.58
CA LEU A 355 3.26 5.64 -17.83
C LEU A 355 3.00 4.16 -18.12
N VAL A 356 1.74 3.77 -18.29
CA VAL A 356 1.35 2.39 -18.63
C VAL A 356 2.01 1.94 -19.93
N HIS A 357 1.86 2.77 -20.97
CA HIS A 357 2.47 2.49 -22.29
C HIS A 357 4.01 2.52 -22.25
N LYS A 358 4.61 3.46 -21.52
CA LYS A 358 6.07 3.53 -21.36
C LYS A 358 6.65 2.32 -20.65
N ILE A 359 5.93 1.76 -19.67
CA ILE A 359 6.37 0.54 -18.96
C ILE A 359 6.37 -0.64 -19.95
N GLU A 360 5.30 -0.82 -20.74
CA GLU A 360 5.24 -1.88 -21.74
C GLU A 360 6.36 -1.75 -22.77
N GLU A 361 6.52 -0.57 -23.38
CA GLU A 361 7.52 -0.33 -24.41
C GLU A 361 8.96 -0.59 -23.95
N ARG A 362 9.30 -0.19 -22.70
CA ARG A 362 10.68 -0.24 -22.21
C ARG A 362 11.08 -1.53 -21.52
N LEU A 363 10.13 -2.18 -20.82
CA LEU A 363 10.41 -3.41 -20.08
C LEU A 363 10.00 -4.66 -20.82
N GLU A 364 9.16 -4.56 -21.87
CA GLU A 364 8.41 -5.69 -22.42
C GLU A 364 7.74 -6.50 -21.28
N GLY A 365 7.47 -5.82 -20.17
CA GLY A 365 6.92 -6.37 -18.95
C GLY A 365 5.43 -6.08 -18.83
N ARG A 366 4.85 -6.45 -17.65
CA ARG A 366 3.43 -6.22 -17.37
C ARG A 366 3.27 -4.96 -16.55
N PRO A 367 2.76 -3.85 -17.10
CA PRO A 367 2.32 -2.73 -16.27
C PRO A 367 1.19 -3.20 -15.36
N SER A 368 1.20 -2.76 -14.12
CA SER A 368 0.17 -3.14 -13.15
C SER A 368 -0.18 -1.99 -12.22
N THR A 369 -1.44 -1.96 -11.79
CA THR A 369 -1.90 -1.08 -10.73
C THR A 369 -2.86 -1.84 -9.81
N GLY A 370 -2.90 -1.43 -8.54
CA GLY A 370 -3.91 -1.89 -7.59
C GLY A 370 -4.52 -0.68 -6.90
N TYR A 371 -5.85 -0.67 -6.81
CA TYR A 371 -6.53 0.29 -5.98
C TYR A 371 -6.97 -0.35 -4.66
N GLY A 372 -6.70 0.38 -3.59
CA GLY A 372 -7.08 0.01 -2.26
C GLY A 372 -6.58 1.00 -1.21
N LEU A 373 -6.92 0.71 0.03
CA LEU A 373 -6.66 1.56 1.18
C LEU A 373 -6.14 0.72 2.34
N THR A 374 -5.60 1.39 3.34
CA THR A 374 -5.24 0.72 4.60
C THR A 374 -6.46 0.02 5.22
N GLU A 375 -7.62 0.66 5.13
CA GLU A 375 -8.92 0.20 5.64
C GLU A 375 -9.47 -1.06 4.96
N VAL A 376 -8.82 -1.51 3.90
CA VAL A 376 -9.14 -2.78 3.23
C VAL A 376 -7.96 -3.75 3.18
N ASN A 377 -7.00 -3.62 4.08
CA ASN A 377 -5.81 -4.46 4.14
C ASN A 377 -4.93 -4.45 2.87
N GLY A 378 -5.21 -3.61 1.90
CA GLY A 378 -4.47 -3.53 0.64
C GLY A 378 -5.37 -3.26 -0.54
N VAL A 379 -5.72 -4.31 -1.32
CA VAL A 379 -6.38 -4.15 -2.62
C VAL A 379 -7.88 -4.45 -2.62
N ILE A 380 -8.64 -3.63 -3.35
CA ILE A 380 -10.03 -3.83 -3.74
C ILE A 380 -10.08 -4.36 -5.17
N THR A 381 -9.30 -3.74 -6.05
CA THR A 381 -9.20 -4.04 -7.48
C THR A 381 -7.76 -4.15 -7.91
N ILE A 382 -7.51 -4.87 -9.01
CA ILE A 382 -6.21 -4.93 -9.68
C ILE A 382 -6.45 -4.81 -11.19
N ASN A 383 -5.61 -4.05 -11.87
CA ASN A 383 -5.53 -3.96 -13.31
C ASN A 383 -4.09 -4.21 -13.76
N SER A 384 -3.90 -5.06 -14.75
CA SER A 384 -2.55 -5.37 -15.23
C SER A 384 -2.52 -5.84 -16.68
N ALA A 385 -1.33 -5.85 -17.25
CA ALA A 385 -1.05 -6.36 -18.57
C ALA A 385 -1.98 -5.75 -19.64
N HIS A 386 -2.52 -6.57 -20.54
CA HIS A 386 -3.35 -6.11 -21.65
C HIS A 386 -4.66 -5.41 -21.21
N PHE A 387 -5.23 -5.73 -20.05
CA PHE A 387 -6.38 -4.99 -19.53
C PHE A 387 -6.01 -3.57 -19.17
N PHE A 388 -4.83 -3.40 -18.57
CA PHE A 388 -4.35 -2.08 -18.23
C PHE A 388 -3.98 -1.28 -19.47
N LEU A 389 -3.44 -1.93 -20.51
CA LEU A 389 -3.20 -1.31 -21.80
C LEU A 389 -4.51 -0.94 -22.53
N ALA A 390 -5.53 -1.78 -22.43
CA ALA A 390 -6.84 -1.52 -23.04
C ALA A 390 -7.69 -0.47 -22.30
N LYS A 391 -7.55 -0.40 -20.97
CA LYS A 391 -8.27 0.53 -20.08
C LYS A 391 -7.29 1.19 -19.09
N PRO A 392 -6.38 2.06 -19.57
CA PRO A 392 -5.28 2.61 -18.75
C PRO A 392 -5.75 3.56 -17.64
N GLU A 393 -6.98 4.03 -17.69
CA GLU A 393 -7.61 4.88 -16.66
C GLU A 393 -8.33 4.06 -15.58
N SER A 394 -8.57 2.76 -15.83
CA SER A 394 -9.25 1.89 -14.89
C SER A 394 -8.30 1.31 -13.87
N VAL A 395 -8.76 1.19 -12.63
CA VAL A 395 -8.05 0.46 -11.56
C VAL A 395 -8.40 -1.04 -11.52
N GLY A 396 -9.19 -1.54 -12.48
CA GLY A 396 -9.57 -2.95 -12.62
C GLY A 396 -10.90 -3.31 -11.97
N PRO A 397 -11.35 -4.55 -12.13
CA PRO A 397 -12.58 -5.04 -11.53
C PRO A 397 -12.39 -5.36 -10.04
N PRO A 398 -13.45 -5.28 -9.20
CA PRO A 398 -13.42 -5.79 -7.83
C PRO A 398 -13.03 -7.27 -7.79
N LEU A 399 -12.15 -7.63 -6.86
CA LEU A 399 -11.67 -9.00 -6.70
C LEU A 399 -12.77 -9.93 -6.13
N PRO A 400 -12.67 -11.25 -6.24
CA PRO A 400 -13.80 -12.18 -6.04
C PRO A 400 -14.57 -12.03 -4.73
N ILE A 401 -13.86 -11.72 -3.64
CA ILE A 401 -14.49 -11.54 -2.32
C ILE A 401 -14.80 -10.06 -2.01
N MET A 402 -14.52 -9.15 -2.95
CA MET A 402 -14.86 -7.74 -2.82
C MET A 402 -16.15 -7.41 -3.55
N GLU A 403 -17.03 -6.73 -2.86
CA GLU A 403 -18.22 -6.11 -3.43
C GLU A 403 -17.99 -4.61 -3.49
N ALA A 404 -18.37 -3.98 -4.59
CA ALA A 404 -18.32 -2.54 -4.78
C ALA A 404 -19.70 -2.05 -5.24
N ARG A 405 -20.10 -0.89 -4.71
CA ARG A 405 -21.31 -0.18 -5.14
C ARG A 405 -21.01 1.31 -5.26
N ILE A 406 -21.63 1.95 -6.21
CA ILE A 406 -21.53 3.39 -6.44
C ILE A 406 -22.80 4.04 -5.91
N VAL A 407 -22.68 4.97 -4.99
CA VAL A 407 -23.81 5.54 -4.26
C VAL A 407 -23.89 7.04 -4.55
N GLY A 408 -25.05 7.50 -4.96
CA GLY A 408 -25.33 8.92 -5.20
C GLY A 408 -25.54 9.71 -3.92
N ASP A 409 -25.68 11.02 -4.07
CA ASP A 409 -25.92 11.95 -2.96
C ASP A 409 -27.26 11.70 -2.23
N ASP A 410 -28.21 11.05 -2.90
CA ASP A 410 -29.49 10.62 -2.33
C ASP A 410 -29.42 9.29 -1.56
N GLY A 411 -28.23 8.66 -1.49
CA GLY A 411 -27.99 7.38 -0.83
C GLY A 411 -28.43 6.16 -1.64
N THR A 412 -28.83 6.33 -2.90
CA THR A 412 -29.22 5.22 -3.79
C THR A 412 -28.06 4.79 -4.69
N ASP A 413 -28.11 3.53 -5.16
CA ASP A 413 -27.12 3.03 -6.11
C ASP A 413 -27.24 3.75 -7.45
N GLN A 414 -26.09 4.18 -7.98
CA GLN A 414 -26.02 4.84 -9.28
C GLN A 414 -26.09 3.83 -10.43
N PRO A 415 -26.65 4.23 -11.59
CA PRO A 415 -26.54 3.46 -12.82
C PRO A 415 -25.09 3.21 -13.23
N THR A 416 -24.87 2.14 -14.01
CA THR A 416 -23.58 1.85 -14.62
C THR A 416 -23.10 3.03 -15.47
N GLY A 417 -21.87 3.47 -15.26
CA GLY A 417 -21.26 4.60 -15.93
C GLY A 417 -21.43 5.94 -15.22
N ASP A 418 -22.37 6.05 -14.28
CA ASP A 418 -22.58 7.28 -13.54
C ASP A 418 -21.69 7.35 -12.29
N PRO A 419 -20.99 8.47 -12.04
CA PRO A 419 -20.11 8.60 -10.89
C PRO A 419 -20.90 8.80 -9.58
N GLY A 420 -20.33 8.30 -8.49
CA GLY A 420 -20.83 8.46 -7.13
C GLY A 420 -19.80 8.00 -6.11
N ARG A 421 -20.16 8.02 -4.84
CA ARG A 421 -19.29 7.55 -3.74
C ARG A 421 -19.09 6.04 -3.82
N LEU A 422 -17.84 5.62 -3.75
CA LEU A 422 -17.50 4.19 -3.75
C LEU A 422 -17.64 3.62 -2.35
N TRP A 423 -18.53 2.64 -2.21
CA TRP A 423 -18.69 1.82 -1.01
C TRP A 423 -18.25 0.40 -1.31
N VAL A 424 -17.55 -0.23 -0.35
CA VAL A 424 -17.04 -1.59 -0.52
C VAL A 424 -17.38 -2.49 0.66
N ARG A 425 -17.49 -3.79 0.39
CA ARG A 425 -17.69 -4.84 1.39
C ARG A 425 -16.86 -6.06 1.01
N GLY A 426 -16.31 -6.77 1.99
CA GLY A 426 -15.53 -7.99 1.75
C GLY A 426 -14.70 -8.42 2.93
N GLY A 427 -14.15 -9.64 2.86
CA GLY A 427 -13.37 -10.23 3.95
C GLY A 427 -12.10 -9.48 4.33
N ASN A 428 -11.63 -8.57 3.50
CA ASN A 428 -10.45 -7.72 3.75
C ASN A 428 -10.78 -6.31 4.29
N VAL A 429 -12.05 -5.97 4.51
CA VAL A 429 -12.41 -4.69 5.17
C VAL A 429 -11.98 -4.74 6.64
N PHE A 430 -11.36 -3.67 7.10
CA PHE A 430 -10.83 -3.52 8.46
C PHE A 430 -11.91 -3.60 9.55
N ARG A 431 -11.48 -3.72 10.81
CA ARG A 431 -12.40 -3.72 11.94
C ARG A 431 -12.96 -2.33 12.27
N GLY A 432 -12.19 -1.30 11.96
CA GLY A 432 -12.49 0.10 12.25
C GLY A 432 -11.24 0.86 12.70
N TYR A 433 -11.39 2.14 12.98
CA TYR A 433 -10.33 2.95 13.58
C TYR A 433 -10.27 2.74 15.09
N LEU A 434 -9.06 2.60 15.59
CA LEU A 434 -8.76 2.45 17.02
C LEU A 434 -9.28 3.66 17.80
N ASN A 435 -10.00 3.40 18.91
CA ASN A 435 -10.53 4.43 19.81
C ASN A 435 -11.40 5.52 19.14
N GLN A 436 -12.06 5.22 17.98
CA GLN A 436 -12.82 6.18 17.19
C GLN A 436 -14.25 5.68 16.89
N PRO A 437 -15.09 5.41 17.91
CA PRO A 437 -16.41 4.78 17.70
C PRO A 437 -17.35 5.63 16.82
N GLU A 438 -17.32 6.97 16.96
CA GLU A 438 -18.15 7.89 16.17
C GLU A 438 -17.73 7.86 14.68
N ALA A 439 -16.43 7.98 14.40
CA ALA A 439 -15.91 7.91 13.04
C ALA A 439 -16.18 6.54 12.40
N ASN A 440 -16.12 5.46 13.19
CA ASN A 440 -16.44 4.12 12.70
C ASN A 440 -17.92 3.97 12.34
N ALA A 441 -18.82 4.51 13.14
CA ALA A 441 -20.27 4.48 12.88
C ALA A 441 -20.65 5.28 11.62
N GLU A 442 -19.88 6.32 11.29
CA GLU A 442 -20.09 7.14 10.08
C GLU A 442 -19.71 6.41 8.79
N ILE A 443 -18.59 5.67 8.80
CA ILE A 443 -18.01 5.09 7.58
C ILE A 443 -18.28 3.59 7.41
N LEU A 444 -18.69 2.89 8.47
CA LEU A 444 -19.04 1.46 8.45
C LEU A 444 -20.53 1.30 8.69
N VAL A 445 -21.32 1.26 7.62
CA VAL A 445 -22.79 1.21 7.69
C VAL A 445 -23.29 -0.09 7.05
N ASP A 446 -24.03 -0.90 7.80
CA ASP A 446 -24.60 -2.17 7.36
C ASP A 446 -23.58 -3.12 6.68
N GLY A 447 -22.33 -3.09 7.18
CA GLY A 447 -21.23 -3.90 6.67
C GLY A 447 -20.54 -3.34 5.42
N TRP A 448 -20.99 -2.18 4.94
CA TRP A 448 -20.32 -1.44 3.87
C TRP A 448 -19.38 -0.40 4.44
N PHE A 449 -18.23 -0.26 3.82
CA PHE A 449 -17.24 0.77 4.12
C PHE A 449 -17.28 1.87 3.04
N ASP A 450 -17.54 3.11 3.47
CA ASP A 450 -17.42 4.29 2.61
C ASP A 450 -15.94 4.66 2.46
N THR A 451 -15.40 4.48 1.27
CA THR A 451 -13.98 4.73 0.99
C THR A 451 -13.63 6.22 0.99
N GLY A 452 -14.62 7.10 0.80
CA GLY A 452 -14.42 8.52 0.57
C GLY A 452 -13.88 8.85 -0.83
N ASP A 453 -13.76 7.86 -1.71
CA ASP A 453 -13.38 8.05 -3.10
C ASP A 453 -14.64 8.07 -4.00
N ILE A 454 -14.55 8.79 -5.12
CA ILE A 454 -15.61 8.90 -6.14
C ILE A 454 -15.18 8.11 -7.35
N GLY A 455 -16.09 7.31 -7.91
CA GLY A 455 -15.83 6.50 -9.08
C GLY A 455 -17.09 6.00 -9.74
N TYR A 456 -16.93 5.21 -10.80
CA TYR A 456 -18.01 4.51 -11.48
C TYR A 456 -17.56 3.13 -11.95
N LEU A 457 -18.51 2.24 -12.18
CA LEU A 457 -18.30 0.94 -12.81
C LEU A 457 -18.78 1.01 -14.26
N ASP A 458 -17.96 0.52 -15.20
CA ASP A 458 -18.38 0.39 -16.59
C ASP A 458 -19.22 -0.88 -16.84
N GLU A 459 -19.67 -1.09 -18.08
CA GLU A 459 -20.48 -2.25 -18.48
C GLU A 459 -19.74 -3.59 -18.31
N ASP A 460 -18.41 -3.59 -18.32
CA ASP A 460 -17.59 -4.78 -18.07
C ASP A 460 -17.29 -5.01 -16.57
N GLY A 461 -17.76 -4.12 -15.69
CA GLY A 461 -17.52 -4.17 -14.25
C GLY A 461 -16.15 -3.64 -13.81
N PHE A 462 -15.45 -2.91 -14.68
CA PHE A 462 -14.20 -2.25 -14.32
C PHE A 462 -14.48 -0.96 -13.56
N LEU A 463 -13.71 -0.75 -12.48
CA LEU A 463 -13.81 0.45 -11.65
C LEU A 463 -12.90 1.56 -12.21
N PHE A 464 -13.48 2.73 -12.35
CA PHE A 464 -12.78 3.98 -12.68
C PHE A 464 -12.88 4.92 -11.49
N LEU A 465 -11.73 5.37 -10.99
CA LEU A 465 -11.68 6.39 -9.95
C LEU A 465 -11.65 7.76 -10.61
N VAL A 466 -12.52 8.62 -10.15
CA VAL A 466 -12.65 9.97 -10.68
C VAL A 466 -11.89 10.97 -9.81
N ASP A 467 -12.09 10.93 -8.49
CA ASP A 467 -11.36 11.75 -7.51
C ASP A 467 -11.61 11.26 -6.07
N ARG A 468 -11.02 11.99 -5.12
CA ARG A 468 -11.46 11.96 -3.72
C ARG A 468 -12.52 13.02 -3.47
N ALA A 469 -13.57 12.67 -2.74
CA ALA A 469 -14.63 13.61 -2.41
C ALA A 469 -14.12 14.94 -1.79
N LYS A 470 -13.00 14.87 -1.04
CA LYS A 470 -12.36 16.03 -0.39
C LYS A 470 -11.37 16.83 -1.25
N ASP A 471 -10.91 16.26 -2.38
CA ASP A 471 -9.93 16.89 -3.28
C ASP A 471 -10.59 17.46 -4.53
N MET A 472 -11.89 17.17 -4.72
CA MET A 472 -12.73 17.71 -5.78
C MET A 472 -12.92 19.22 -5.61
N VAL A 473 -12.83 19.97 -6.70
CA VAL A 473 -13.05 21.43 -6.72
C VAL A 473 -14.52 21.72 -7.03
N LEU A 474 -15.21 22.39 -6.11
CA LEU A 474 -16.63 22.74 -6.22
C LEU A 474 -16.79 24.15 -6.81
N ARG A 475 -16.81 24.25 -8.14
CA ARG A 475 -16.82 25.54 -8.86
C ARG A 475 -18.19 25.89 -9.39
N GLY A 476 -18.88 26.82 -8.72
CA GLY A 476 -20.17 27.33 -9.20
C GLY A 476 -21.29 26.28 -9.31
N GLY A 477 -21.20 25.20 -8.51
CA GLY A 477 -22.12 24.06 -8.56
C GLY A 477 -21.67 22.92 -9.47
N GLU A 478 -20.53 23.07 -10.17
CA GLU A 478 -19.93 22.03 -10.99
C GLU A 478 -18.84 21.31 -10.20
N ASN A 479 -18.85 19.98 -10.28
CA ASN A 479 -17.81 19.13 -9.72
C ASN A 479 -16.64 19.03 -10.70
N ILE A 480 -15.46 19.54 -10.32
CA ILE A 480 -14.24 19.42 -11.11
C ILE A 480 -13.32 18.45 -10.39
N TYR A 481 -13.01 17.36 -11.06
CA TYR A 481 -12.15 16.32 -10.52
C TYR A 481 -10.69 16.64 -10.75
N SER A 482 -9.92 16.74 -9.67
CA SER A 482 -8.51 17.12 -9.74
C SER A 482 -7.69 16.14 -10.57
N ALA A 483 -8.00 14.85 -10.51
CA ALA A 483 -7.33 13.83 -11.29
C ALA A 483 -7.52 13.97 -12.81
N GLU A 484 -8.69 14.39 -13.28
CA GLU A 484 -8.96 14.66 -14.70
C GLU A 484 -8.10 15.82 -15.22
N VAL A 485 -7.99 16.88 -14.42
CA VAL A 485 -7.17 18.04 -14.76
C VAL A 485 -5.69 17.68 -14.75
N GLU A 486 -5.23 16.93 -13.74
CA GLU A 486 -3.86 16.42 -13.65
C GLU A 486 -3.51 15.53 -14.85
N ALA A 487 -4.40 14.63 -15.26
CA ALA A 487 -4.20 13.77 -16.42
C ALA A 487 -3.97 14.59 -17.70
N ALA A 488 -4.80 15.60 -17.95
CA ALA A 488 -4.65 16.49 -19.10
C ALA A 488 -3.32 17.28 -19.06
N ILE A 489 -2.89 17.70 -17.88
CA ILE A 489 -1.61 18.41 -17.70
C ILE A 489 -0.42 17.49 -17.98
N TYR A 490 -0.45 16.24 -17.51
CA TYR A 490 0.64 15.29 -17.70
C TYR A 490 0.82 14.82 -19.17
N GLU A 491 -0.14 15.09 -20.06
CA GLU A 491 0.08 14.87 -21.50
C GLU A 491 1.12 15.82 -22.11
N HIS A 492 1.43 16.91 -21.42
CA HIS A 492 2.48 17.81 -21.87
C HIS A 492 3.88 17.28 -21.51
N PRO A 493 4.80 17.12 -22.49
CA PRO A 493 6.08 16.44 -22.29
C PRO A 493 7.04 17.14 -21.33
N ALA A 494 6.87 18.44 -21.06
CA ALA A 494 7.72 19.22 -20.16
C ALA A 494 7.35 19.06 -18.67
N ILE A 495 6.24 18.37 -18.34
CA ILE A 495 5.75 18.24 -16.97
C ILE A 495 6.45 17.09 -16.24
N ALA A 496 7.09 17.40 -15.13
CA ALA A 496 7.64 16.42 -14.19
C ALA A 496 6.61 16.07 -13.11
N GLU A 497 6.00 17.08 -12.47
CA GLU A 497 5.01 16.90 -11.42
C GLU A 497 3.88 17.94 -11.56
N ALA A 498 2.64 17.50 -11.25
CA ALA A 498 1.48 18.36 -11.21
C ALA A 498 0.56 17.93 -10.06
N ALA A 499 0.06 18.90 -9.29
CA ALA A 499 -0.93 18.68 -8.25
C ALA A 499 -2.01 19.76 -8.32
N VAL A 500 -3.25 19.34 -8.59
CA VAL A 500 -4.42 20.20 -8.71
C VAL A 500 -5.16 20.23 -7.37
N PHE A 501 -5.61 21.43 -6.97
CA PHE A 501 -6.33 21.64 -5.71
C PHE A 501 -7.30 22.83 -5.81
N ALA A 502 -8.26 22.86 -4.88
CA ALA A 502 -9.23 23.92 -4.78
C ALA A 502 -8.60 25.22 -4.22
N VAL A 503 -8.88 26.33 -4.87
CA VAL A 503 -8.55 27.70 -4.42
C VAL A 503 -9.85 28.41 -4.09
N PRO A 504 -10.02 29.02 -2.91
CA PRO A 504 -11.23 29.76 -2.55
C PRO A 504 -11.56 30.89 -3.55
N ASP A 505 -12.83 31.05 -3.91
CA ASP A 505 -13.33 32.11 -4.79
C ASP A 505 -14.65 32.68 -4.26
N GLU A 506 -14.73 34.00 -4.09
CA GLU A 506 -15.91 34.68 -3.52
C GLU A 506 -17.20 34.49 -4.35
N ARG A 507 -17.07 34.31 -5.66
CA ARG A 507 -18.21 34.21 -6.57
C ARG A 507 -18.61 32.77 -6.87
N LEU A 508 -17.64 31.89 -7.04
CA LEU A 508 -17.86 30.53 -7.51
C LEU A 508 -17.72 29.49 -6.38
N GLY A 509 -17.38 29.91 -5.15
CA GLY A 509 -17.02 29.06 -4.04
C GLY A 509 -15.57 28.65 -4.13
N GLU A 510 -15.22 27.94 -5.21
CA GLU A 510 -13.86 27.50 -5.48
C GLU A 510 -13.51 27.70 -6.97
N ARG A 511 -12.20 27.74 -7.25
CA ARG A 511 -11.61 27.71 -8.59
C ARG A 511 -10.44 26.75 -8.62
N VAL A 512 -10.02 26.36 -9.82
CA VAL A 512 -8.98 25.38 -10.03
C VAL A 512 -7.60 26.01 -9.92
N GLY A 513 -6.78 25.54 -8.99
CA GLY A 513 -5.36 25.87 -8.87
C GLY A 513 -4.48 24.64 -9.16
N VAL A 514 -3.27 24.88 -9.66
CA VAL A 514 -2.28 23.82 -9.89
C VAL A 514 -0.87 24.24 -9.54
N ALA A 515 -0.15 23.37 -8.83
CA ALA A 515 1.28 23.46 -8.63
C ALA A 515 2.02 22.54 -9.63
N ILE A 516 3.04 23.05 -10.30
CA ILE A 516 3.77 22.40 -11.39
C ILE A 516 5.26 22.38 -11.09
N VAL A 517 5.90 21.24 -11.36
CA VAL A 517 7.36 21.13 -11.49
C VAL A 517 7.66 20.71 -12.93
N LEU A 518 8.55 21.41 -13.60
CA LEU A 518 8.97 21.10 -14.96
C LEU A 518 10.18 20.14 -14.97
N LEU A 519 10.33 19.40 -16.04
CA LEU A 519 11.56 18.63 -16.30
C LEU A 519 12.77 19.55 -16.40
N SER A 520 13.94 19.08 -16.00
CA SER A 520 15.16 19.87 -16.00
C SER A 520 15.49 20.40 -17.40
N GLY A 521 15.67 21.72 -17.50
CA GLY A 521 15.97 22.42 -18.76
C GLY A 521 14.74 22.84 -19.57
N GLU A 522 13.53 22.42 -19.16
CA GLU A 522 12.28 22.84 -19.79
C GLU A 522 11.79 24.19 -19.22
N SER A 523 10.96 24.88 -19.99
CA SER A 523 10.30 26.12 -19.60
C SER A 523 8.89 26.18 -20.14
N MET A 524 7.96 26.74 -19.39
CA MET A 524 6.56 26.89 -19.77
C MET A 524 5.96 28.10 -19.06
N THR A 525 5.06 28.81 -19.72
CA THR A 525 4.26 29.87 -19.13
C THR A 525 2.90 29.32 -18.68
N ALA A 526 2.24 30.04 -17.77
CA ALA A 526 0.89 29.69 -17.34
C ALA A 526 -0.12 29.71 -18.50
N ASP A 527 0.06 30.60 -19.47
CA ASP A 527 -0.83 30.69 -20.64
C ASP A 527 -0.63 29.52 -21.60
N GLU A 528 0.60 29.03 -21.78
CA GLU A 528 0.88 27.81 -22.56
C GLU A 528 0.26 26.59 -21.89
N LEU A 529 0.38 26.45 -20.57
CA LEU A 529 -0.26 25.37 -19.82
C LEU A 529 -1.79 25.42 -19.97
N ARG A 530 -2.39 26.60 -19.79
CA ARG A 530 -3.84 26.78 -19.96
C ARG A 530 -4.30 26.45 -21.38
N ALA A 531 -3.56 26.89 -22.39
CA ALA A 531 -3.87 26.59 -23.78
C ALA A 531 -3.80 25.08 -24.07
N HIS A 532 -2.78 24.40 -23.56
CA HIS A 532 -2.65 22.93 -23.66
C HIS A 532 -3.85 22.25 -22.99
N THR A 533 -4.12 22.56 -21.73
CA THR A 533 -5.19 21.95 -20.95
C THR A 533 -6.58 22.21 -21.57
N ALA A 534 -6.82 23.45 -22.06
CA ALA A 534 -8.08 23.83 -22.72
C ALA A 534 -8.35 23.08 -24.04
N ALA A 535 -7.32 22.53 -24.67
CA ALA A 535 -7.48 21.69 -25.85
C ALA A 535 -8.00 20.29 -25.51
N LEU A 536 -7.86 19.84 -24.25
CA LEU A 536 -8.13 18.47 -23.81
C LEU A 536 -9.38 18.37 -22.93
N ILE A 537 -9.67 19.41 -22.12
CA ILE A 537 -10.80 19.41 -21.17
C ILE A 537 -11.66 20.66 -21.29
N ALA A 538 -12.86 20.61 -20.71
CA ALA A 538 -13.79 21.72 -20.73
C ALA A 538 -13.20 23.00 -20.10
N SER A 539 -13.51 24.16 -20.68
CA SER A 539 -12.88 25.43 -20.31
C SER A 539 -13.05 25.82 -18.83
N PHE A 540 -14.13 25.41 -18.18
CA PHE A 540 -14.39 25.73 -16.77
C PHE A 540 -13.50 24.88 -15.81
N LYS A 541 -12.88 23.81 -16.31
CA LYS A 541 -11.94 22.94 -15.59
C LYS A 541 -10.49 23.40 -15.71
N VAL A 542 -10.19 24.30 -16.66
CA VAL A 542 -8.82 24.77 -16.90
C VAL A 542 -8.32 25.56 -15.69
N PRO A 543 -7.08 25.30 -15.18
CA PRO A 543 -6.54 25.99 -14.03
C PRO A 543 -6.46 27.52 -14.22
N GLU A 544 -7.07 28.25 -13.29
CA GLU A 544 -6.99 29.72 -13.26
C GLU A 544 -5.70 30.18 -12.57
N ASP A 545 -5.31 29.48 -11.50
CA ASP A 545 -4.08 29.75 -10.76
C ASP A 545 -3.03 28.68 -11.10
N VAL A 546 -1.85 29.13 -11.53
CA VAL A 546 -0.74 28.26 -11.90
C VAL A 546 0.52 28.71 -11.18
N TRP A 547 1.12 27.80 -10.40
CA TRP A 547 2.40 28.03 -9.71
C TRP A 547 3.46 27.06 -10.23
N PHE A 548 4.54 27.59 -10.76
CA PHE A 548 5.73 26.82 -11.11
C PHE A 548 6.69 26.83 -9.93
N LEU A 549 7.14 25.63 -9.53
CA LEU A 549 8.05 25.43 -8.41
C LEU A 549 9.36 24.81 -8.91
N ASP A 550 10.47 25.24 -8.32
CA ASP A 550 11.80 24.71 -8.62
C ASP A 550 12.09 23.42 -7.84
N ASP A 551 11.53 23.31 -6.63
CA ASP A 551 11.66 22.13 -5.77
C ASP A 551 10.54 21.12 -6.02
N PRO A 552 10.78 19.80 -5.81
CA PRO A 552 9.75 18.77 -5.88
C PRO A 552 8.54 19.08 -4.99
N LEU A 553 7.36 18.70 -5.44
CA LEU A 553 6.12 18.92 -4.68
C LEU A 553 6.17 18.15 -3.34
N PRO A 554 5.65 18.74 -2.22
CA PRO A 554 5.65 18.08 -0.92
C PRO A 554 4.90 16.76 -0.96
N ARG A 555 5.52 15.74 -0.37
CA ARG A 555 5.03 14.36 -0.34
C ARG A 555 4.99 13.84 1.08
N ASN A 556 4.01 13.01 1.35
CA ASN A 556 4.00 12.24 2.59
C ASN A 556 5.02 11.08 2.54
N ALA A 557 5.17 10.36 3.65
CA ALA A 557 6.06 9.21 3.77
C ALA A 557 5.86 8.12 2.71
N ASN A 558 4.68 8.06 2.10
CA ASN A 558 4.30 7.09 1.07
C ASN A 558 4.49 7.64 -0.36
N GLY A 559 5.12 8.81 -0.52
CA GLY A 559 5.37 9.43 -1.82
C GLY A 559 4.16 10.13 -2.47
N LYS A 560 3.02 10.24 -1.78
CA LYS A 560 1.82 10.94 -2.29
C LYS A 560 1.94 12.45 -2.06
N PHE A 561 1.48 13.25 -3.03
CA PHE A 561 1.40 14.69 -2.90
C PHE A 561 0.52 15.10 -1.72
N VAL A 562 0.97 16.06 -0.93
CA VAL A 562 0.21 16.63 0.18
C VAL A 562 -0.46 17.92 -0.29
N LYS A 563 -1.58 17.78 -1.04
CA LYS A 563 -2.31 18.91 -1.65
C LYS A 563 -2.70 20.00 -0.66
N ARG A 564 -2.98 19.63 0.60
CA ARG A 564 -3.27 20.57 1.67
C ARG A 564 -2.07 21.50 1.97
N GLU A 565 -0.87 20.93 2.11
CA GLU A 565 0.34 21.73 2.35
C GLU A 565 0.63 22.67 1.17
N LEU A 566 0.45 22.19 -0.07
CA LEU A 566 0.57 23.01 -1.27
C LEU A 566 -0.39 24.18 -1.25
N ARG A 567 -1.67 23.92 -0.95
CA ARG A 567 -2.67 24.97 -0.84
C ARG A 567 -2.32 25.99 0.24
N ASP A 568 -1.99 25.52 1.44
CA ASP A 568 -1.63 26.39 2.58
C ASP A 568 -0.39 27.24 2.28
N MET A 569 0.58 26.69 1.54
CA MET A 569 1.81 27.38 1.14
C MET A 569 1.57 28.42 0.03
N LEU A 570 0.72 28.11 -0.98
CA LEU A 570 0.60 28.91 -2.21
C LEU A 570 -0.59 29.90 -2.16
N VAL A 571 -1.65 29.54 -1.45
CA VAL A 571 -2.87 30.37 -1.36
C VAL A 571 -2.92 31.16 -0.05
N GLY A 572 -2.12 30.75 0.95
CA GLY A 572 -2.15 31.30 2.30
C GLY A 572 -3.20 30.61 3.18
N THR A 573 -2.91 30.50 4.48
CA THR A 573 -3.84 29.95 5.47
C THR A 573 -5.02 30.89 5.62
N THR A 574 -6.17 30.58 5.05
CA THR A 574 -7.44 31.07 5.58
C THR A 574 -7.65 30.37 6.93
N VAL A 575 -7.40 31.12 8.00
CA VAL A 575 -7.75 30.69 9.35
C VAL A 575 -9.27 30.65 9.44
N ASP A 576 -9.84 29.43 9.51
CA ASP A 576 -11.17 29.18 10.08
C ASP A 576 -11.03 28.20 11.24
#